data_dca04cc76305140f2507029df015cdb0
#
_entry.id   dca04cc76305140f2507029df015cdb0
#
_cell.length_a   1.000
_cell.length_b   1.000
_cell.length_c   1.000
_cell.angle_alpha   90.00
_cell.angle_beta   90.00
_cell.angle_gamma   90.00
#
_symmetry.space_group_name_H-M   'P 1'
#
loop_
_entity.id
_entity.type
_entity.pdbx_description
1 polymer ?
#
loop_
_entity_poly.entity_id
_entity_poly.type
_entity_poly.pdbx_seq_one_letter_code
_entity_poly.pdbx_strand_id
1 'polypeptide(L)'
;MDYISFVILHYKDIKVTDTCVQSILAMEQQERIRIVIVDNDIQKSEKDRKELSLKYQENSQIKILQIKENGGFSYANNQGYQYAKEHFGNGYIIVLNNDIEFTQKNFVSILEESYHSHPCHIIGPDVIRQGTG
;
A
#
# COMPACT_ATOMS: atom_id res chain seq x y z
N MET A 1 -13.57 14.86 -1.79
CA MET A 1 -12.57 14.35 -0.81
C MET A 1 -11.44 13.68 -1.57
N ASP A 2 -10.21 14.10 -1.32
CA ASP A 2 -9.05 13.45 -1.92
C ASP A 2 -8.63 12.26 -1.09
N TYR A 3 -8.57 11.10 -1.72
CA TYR A 3 -8.12 9.87 -1.06
C TYR A 3 -6.60 9.83 -0.95
N ILE A 4 -6.15 9.14 0.07
CA ILE A 4 -4.74 8.77 0.27
C ILE A 4 -4.67 7.28 -0.01
N SER A 5 -4.02 6.92 -1.10
CA SER A 5 -3.97 5.52 -1.56
C SER A 5 -2.60 4.93 -1.26
N PHE A 6 -2.58 3.81 -0.55
CA PHE A 6 -1.37 3.05 -0.28
C PHE A 6 -1.37 1.83 -1.21
N VAL A 7 -0.35 1.73 -2.05
CA VAL A 7 -0.17 0.60 -2.96
C VAL A 7 0.94 -0.27 -2.41
N ILE A 8 0.58 -1.44 -1.88
CA ILE A 8 1.51 -2.35 -1.21
C ILE A 8 1.81 -3.51 -2.13
N LEU A 9 3.10 -3.72 -2.43
CA LEU A 9 3.53 -4.87 -3.21
C LEU A 9 3.69 -6.07 -2.26
N HIS A 10 2.75 -7.02 -2.35
CA HIS A 10 2.79 -8.23 -1.54
C HIS A 10 3.69 -9.28 -2.17
N TYR A 11 4.57 -9.84 -1.37
CA TYR A 11 5.46 -10.92 -1.77
C TYR A 11 5.75 -11.81 -0.57
N LYS A 12 5.58 -13.11 -0.74
CA LYS A 12 5.87 -14.20 0.21
C LYS A 12 5.02 -14.28 1.46
N ASP A 13 5.16 -13.36 2.40
CA ASP A 13 4.67 -13.54 3.77
C ASP A 13 3.46 -12.66 4.08
N ILE A 14 2.31 -13.30 4.28
CA ILE A 14 1.06 -12.60 4.62
C ILE A 14 1.18 -11.85 5.95
N LYS A 15 1.92 -12.38 6.91
CA LYS A 15 2.09 -11.74 8.22
C LYS A 15 2.83 -10.42 8.09
N VAL A 16 3.85 -10.36 7.24
CA VAL A 16 4.59 -9.13 6.98
C VAL A 16 3.68 -8.10 6.33
N THR A 17 2.92 -8.51 5.33
CA THR A 17 1.95 -7.63 4.67
C THR A 17 0.89 -7.14 5.65
N ASP A 18 0.39 -8.02 6.52
CA ASP A 18 -0.62 -7.63 7.49
C ASP A 18 -0.10 -6.61 8.50
N THR A 19 1.15 -6.74 8.94
CA THR A 19 1.78 -5.74 9.82
C THR A 19 1.78 -4.37 9.14
N CYS A 20 2.13 -4.31 7.87
CA CYS A 20 2.08 -3.09 7.09
C CYS A 20 0.64 -2.54 7.01
N VAL A 21 -0.32 -3.37 6.65
CA VAL A 21 -1.73 -2.99 6.53
C VAL A 21 -2.26 -2.46 7.86
N GLN A 22 -2.01 -3.16 8.95
CA GLN A 22 -2.50 -2.74 10.27
C GLN A 22 -1.89 -1.41 10.70
N SER A 23 -0.62 -1.15 10.36
CA SER A 23 0.01 0.13 10.67
C SER A 23 -0.65 1.29 9.93
N ILE A 24 -1.13 1.05 8.71
CA ILE A 24 -1.88 2.04 7.93
C ILE A 24 -3.28 2.22 8.50
N LEU A 25 -3.94 1.13 8.88
CA LEU A 25 -5.29 1.19 9.46
C LEU A 25 -5.31 1.82 10.86
N ALA A 26 -4.16 1.97 11.50
CA ALA A 26 -4.05 2.67 12.78
C ALA A 26 -3.86 4.18 12.64
N MET A 27 -3.71 4.69 11.42
CA MET A 27 -3.53 6.12 11.18
C MET A 27 -4.83 6.90 11.38
N GLU A 28 -4.68 8.20 11.65
CA GLU A 28 -5.80 9.14 11.67
C GLU A 28 -6.33 9.35 10.24
N GLN A 29 -7.54 9.86 10.13
CA GLN A 29 -8.23 10.18 8.86
C GLN A 29 -8.52 8.94 8.01
N GLN A 30 -8.99 7.88 8.65
CA GLN A 30 -9.29 6.60 8.00
C GLN A 30 -10.28 6.71 6.83
N GLU A 31 -11.21 7.65 6.90
CA GLU A 31 -12.21 7.86 5.85
C GLU A 31 -11.58 8.24 4.50
N ARG A 32 -10.36 8.76 4.51
CA ARG A 32 -9.62 9.13 3.31
C ARG A 32 -8.68 8.03 2.81
N ILE A 33 -8.42 7.02 3.62
CA ILE A 33 -7.41 6.01 3.32
C ILE A 33 -7.99 4.88 2.48
N ARG A 34 -7.27 4.51 1.43
CA ARG A 34 -7.53 3.34 0.59
C ARG A 34 -6.25 2.56 0.44
N ILE A 35 -6.37 1.24 0.38
CA ILE A 35 -5.22 0.34 0.28
C ILE A 35 -5.42 -0.58 -0.91
N VAL A 36 -4.43 -0.64 -1.78
CA VAL A 36 -4.36 -1.61 -2.87
C VAL A 36 -3.21 -2.55 -2.56
N ILE A 37 -3.52 -3.81 -2.31
CA ILE A 37 -2.48 -4.83 -2.12
C ILE A 37 -2.30 -5.52 -3.46
N VAL A 38 -1.11 -5.37 -4.05
CA VAL A 38 -0.79 -6.00 -5.32
C VAL A 38 -0.12 -7.34 -5.03
N ASP A 39 -0.85 -8.42 -5.28
CA ASP A 39 -0.34 -9.78 -5.09
C ASP A 39 0.50 -10.18 -6.28
N ASN A 40 1.81 -10.06 -6.14
CA ASN A 40 2.79 -10.40 -7.17
C ASN A 40 3.42 -11.78 -6.95
N ASP A 41 2.85 -12.58 -6.07
CA ASP A 41 3.40 -13.89 -5.73
C ASP A 41 2.84 -14.97 -6.65
N ILE A 42 3.17 -14.86 -7.93
CA ILE A 42 2.61 -15.67 -9.01
C ILE A 42 3.01 -17.15 -8.93
N GLN A 43 4.04 -17.48 -8.14
CA GLN A 43 4.49 -18.86 -7.96
C GLN A 43 3.70 -19.59 -6.88
N LYS A 44 2.93 -18.87 -6.09
CA LYS A 44 2.05 -19.47 -5.08
C LYS A 44 0.87 -20.16 -5.73
N SER A 45 0.36 -21.20 -5.06
CA SER A 45 -0.86 -21.86 -5.51
C SER A 45 -2.06 -20.92 -5.44
N GLU A 46 -3.10 -21.22 -6.21
CA GLU A 46 -4.35 -20.46 -6.13
C GLU A 46 -4.94 -20.46 -4.72
N LYS A 47 -4.79 -21.57 -4.01
CA LYS A 47 -5.25 -21.70 -2.61
C LYS A 47 -4.55 -20.67 -1.71
N ASP A 48 -3.24 -20.53 -1.82
CA ASP A 48 -2.47 -19.59 -1.02
C ASP A 48 -2.79 -18.15 -1.41
N ARG A 49 -2.99 -17.89 -2.70
CA ARG A 49 -3.37 -16.55 -3.17
C ARG A 49 -4.78 -16.17 -2.71
N LYS A 50 -5.70 -17.13 -2.63
CA LYS A 50 -7.04 -16.91 -2.07
C LYS A 50 -7.01 -16.55 -0.59
N GLU A 51 -6.07 -17.09 0.15
CA GLU A 51 -5.92 -16.78 1.58
C GLU A 51 -5.74 -15.29 1.79
N LEU A 52 -4.89 -14.65 1.01
CA LEU A 52 -4.69 -13.20 1.08
C LEU A 52 -5.98 -12.45 0.73
N SER A 53 -6.65 -12.83 -0.35
CA SER A 53 -7.90 -12.19 -0.77
C SER A 53 -8.99 -12.31 0.27
N LEU A 54 -9.15 -13.51 0.86
CA LEU A 54 -10.16 -13.75 1.86
C LEU A 54 -9.93 -12.98 3.15
N LYS A 55 -8.67 -12.76 3.50
CA LYS A 55 -8.31 -12.06 4.72
C LYS A 55 -8.89 -10.65 4.79
N TYR A 56 -8.98 -9.97 3.67
CA TYR A 56 -9.40 -8.57 3.62
C TYR A 56 -10.72 -8.34 2.87
N GLN A 57 -11.42 -9.41 2.47
CA GLN A 57 -12.59 -9.28 1.59
C GLN A 57 -13.72 -8.44 2.17
N GLU A 58 -13.82 -8.36 3.50
CA GLU A 58 -14.89 -7.59 4.16
C GLU A 58 -14.50 -6.15 4.45
N ASN A 59 -13.26 -5.77 4.18
CA ASN A 59 -12.80 -4.41 4.41
C ASN A 59 -12.90 -3.59 3.10
N SER A 60 -13.86 -2.67 3.08
CA SER A 60 -14.12 -1.85 1.89
C SER A 60 -12.99 -0.88 1.54
N GLN A 61 -12.07 -0.61 2.47
CA GLN A 61 -10.91 0.24 2.21
C GLN A 61 -9.80 -0.49 1.44
N ILE A 62 -9.87 -1.83 1.37
CA ILE A 62 -8.77 -2.65 0.84
C ILE A 62 -9.20 -3.39 -0.42
N LYS A 63 -8.40 -3.24 -1.45
CA LYS A 63 -8.55 -3.98 -2.71
C LYS A 63 -7.34 -4.87 -2.93
N ILE A 64 -7.59 -6.15 -3.25
CA ILE A 64 -6.54 -7.09 -3.64
C ILE A 64 -6.50 -7.15 -5.17
N LEU A 65 -5.33 -6.88 -5.74
CA LEU A 65 -5.10 -6.94 -7.17
C LEU A 65 -4.11 -8.08 -7.45
N GLN A 66 -4.60 -9.15 -8.04
CA GLN A 66 -3.75 -10.31 -8.33
C GLN A 66 -3.09 -10.18 -9.69
N ILE A 67 -1.76 -10.22 -9.70
CA ILE A 67 -0.98 -10.21 -10.92
C ILE A 67 -0.87 -11.65 -11.44
N LYS A 68 -1.17 -11.84 -12.72
CA LYS A 68 -1.16 -13.17 -13.35
C LYS A 68 0.03 -13.39 -14.24
N GLU A 69 0.72 -12.31 -14.64
CA GLU A 69 1.86 -12.37 -15.54
C GLU A 69 3.12 -11.91 -14.85
N ASN A 70 4.23 -12.59 -15.14
CA ASN A 70 5.51 -12.23 -14.53
C ASN A 70 6.14 -11.05 -15.28
N GLY A 71 5.75 -9.85 -14.93
CA GLY A 71 6.34 -8.62 -15.46
C GLY A 71 7.34 -7.96 -14.53
N GLY A 72 7.65 -8.58 -13.39
CA GLY A 72 8.55 -8.02 -12.38
C GLY A 72 7.90 -7.01 -11.46
N PHE A 73 8.69 -6.43 -10.55
CA PHE A 73 8.20 -5.51 -9.53
C PHE A 73 7.68 -4.19 -10.11
N SER A 74 8.37 -3.65 -11.11
CA SER A 74 7.95 -2.40 -11.75
C SER A 74 6.59 -2.54 -12.43
N TYR A 75 6.36 -3.68 -13.09
CA TYR A 75 5.08 -3.97 -13.71
C TYR A 75 3.96 -4.05 -12.66
N ALA A 76 4.20 -4.81 -11.59
CA ALA A 76 3.22 -4.99 -10.52
C ALA A 76 2.89 -3.66 -9.83
N ASN A 77 3.91 -2.88 -9.48
CA ASN A 77 3.72 -1.56 -8.88
C ASN A 77 2.93 -0.63 -9.80
N ASN A 78 3.20 -0.67 -11.10
CA ASN A 78 2.50 0.16 -12.07
C ASN A 78 1.02 -0.24 -12.18
N GLN A 79 0.71 -1.53 -12.10
CA GLN A 79 -0.68 -1.99 -12.10
C GLN A 79 -1.43 -1.45 -10.87
N GLY A 80 -0.81 -1.50 -9.71
CA GLY A 80 -1.39 -0.96 -8.48
C GLY A 80 -1.57 0.55 -8.55
N TYR A 81 -0.59 1.26 -9.06
CA TYR A 81 -0.65 2.71 -9.26
C TYR A 81 -1.80 3.09 -10.19
N GLN A 82 -1.91 2.42 -11.33
CA GLN A 82 -2.98 2.69 -12.30
C GLN A 82 -4.36 2.42 -11.70
N TYR A 83 -4.49 1.33 -10.95
CA TYR A 83 -5.76 1.03 -10.27
C TYR A 83 -6.15 2.15 -9.31
N ALA A 84 -5.21 2.59 -8.47
CA ALA A 84 -5.47 3.65 -7.51
C ALA A 84 -5.86 4.96 -8.19
N LYS A 85 -5.14 5.31 -9.25
CA LYS A 85 -5.41 6.52 -10.01
C LYS A 85 -6.80 6.51 -10.64
N GLU A 86 -7.20 5.37 -11.22
CA GLU A 86 -8.49 5.23 -11.90
C GLU A 86 -9.67 5.17 -10.92
N HIS A 87 -9.49 4.54 -9.76
CA HIS A 87 -10.59 4.29 -8.83
C HIS A 87 -10.66 5.29 -7.67
N PHE A 88 -9.53 5.89 -7.28
CA PHE A 88 -9.48 6.78 -6.12
C PHE A 88 -9.09 8.22 -6.47
N GLY A 89 -8.93 8.52 -7.75
CA GLY A 89 -8.77 9.88 -8.24
C GLY A 89 -7.38 10.46 -8.07
N ASN A 90 -7.31 11.79 -7.96
CA ASN A 90 -6.07 12.56 -8.04
C ASN A 90 -5.42 12.88 -6.68
N GLY A 91 -5.74 12.12 -5.65
CA GLY A 91 -5.11 12.28 -4.34
C GLY A 91 -3.69 11.74 -4.32
N TYR A 92 -3.14 11.62 -3.12
CA TYR A 92 -1.80 11.07 -2.94
C TYR A 92 -1.81 9.56 -3.19
N ILE A 93 -0.80 9.07 -3.89
CA ILE A 93 -0.58 7.65 -4.11
C ILE A 93 0.80 7.31 -3.57
N ILE A 94 0.85 6.40 -2.61
CA ILE A 94 2.08 5.98 -1.93
C ILE A 94 2.34 4.53 -2.31
N VAL A 95 3.46 4.28 -2.98
CA VAL A 95 3.85 2.94 -3.41
C VAL A 95 4.94 2.43 -2.48
N LEU A 96 4.74 1.24 -1.93
CA LEU A 96 5.66 0.70 -0.94
C LEU A 96 5.73 -0.84 -1.00
N ASN A 97 6.83 -1.37 -0.48
CA ASN A 97 6.99 -2.81 -0.27
C ASN A 97 6.22 -3.24 0.99
N ASN A 98 5.95 -4.54 1.10
CA ASN A 98 5.15 -5.06 2.21
C ASN A 98 5.85 -5.10 3.57
N ASP A 99 7.15 -4.81 3.63
CA ASP A 99 7.93 -4.83 4.88
C ASP A 99 8.04 -3.47 5.56
N ILE A 100 7.21 -2.52 5.16
CA ILE A 100 7.15 -1.19 5.78
C ILE A 100 6.11 -1.20 6.89
N GLU A 101 6.47 -0.64 8.04
CA GLU A 101 5.55 -0.42 9.15
C GLU A 101 5.57 1.06 9.52
N PHE A 102 4.40 1.67 9.56
CA PHE A 102 4.27 3.09 9.93
C PHE A 102 4.09 3.21 11.43
N THR A 103 4.82 4.14 12.05
CA THR A 103 4.70 4.41 13.49
C THR A 103 3.98 5.71 13.80
N GLN A 104 3.81 6.56 12.80
CA GLN A 104 3.19 7.89 12.96
C GLN A 104 1.72 7.84 12.61
N LYS A 105 0.85 8.03 13.61
CA LYS A 105 -0.60 8.03 13.40
C LYS A 105 -1.07 9.25 12.61
N ASN A 106 -0.35 10.36 12.69
CA ASN A 106 -0.66 11.59 11.95
C ASN A 106 0.06 11.69 10.61
N PHE A 107 0.40 10.57 10.02
CA PHE A 107 1.16 10.50 8.77
C PHE A 107 0.49 11.31 7.64
N VAL A 108 -0.83 11.22 7.50
CA VAL A 108 -1.54 11.94 6.45
C VAL A 108 -1.36 13.45 6.58
N SER A 109 -1.48 13.97 7.82
CA SER A 109 -1.30 15.40 8.08
C SER A 109 0.13 15.85 7.78
N ILE A 110 1.12 15.03 8.13
CA ILE A 110 2.53 15.32 7.85
C ILE A 110 2.77 15.33 6.34
N LEU A 111 2.20 14.38 5.62
CA LEU A 111 2.33 14.29 4.16
C LEU A 111 1.77 15.53 3.48
N GLU A 112 0.55 15.95 3.87
CA GLU A 112 -0.08 17.13 3.30
C GLU A 112 0.69 18.40 3.60
N GLU A 113 1.15 18.55 4.84
CA GLU A 113 1.96 19.70 5.25
C GLU A 113 3.26 19.77 4.47
N SER A 114 3.94 18.64 4.29
CA SER A 114 5.17 18.58 3.52
C SER A 114 4.92 18.95 2.05
N TYR A 115 3.84 18.49 1.47
CA TYR A 115 3.48 18.83 0.08
C TYR A 115 3.16 20.32 -0.08
N HIS A 116 2.41 20.91 0.85
CA HIS A 116 2.06 22.33 0.79
C HIS A 116 3.28 23.22 0.97
N SER A 117 4.23 22.81 1.82
CA SER A 117 5.47 23.56 2.03
C SER A 117 6.43 23.44 0.86
N HIS A 118 6.49 22.26 0.25
CA HIS A 118 7.41 21.95 -0.85
C HIS A 118 6.68 21.14 -1.92
N PRO A 119 5.82 21.80 -2.74
CA PRO A 119 5.08 21.06 -3.78
C PRO A 119 6.02 20.32 -4.73
N CYS A 120 5.73 19.04 -4.94
CA CYS A 120 6.54 18.17 -5.77
C CYS A 120 5.69 17.01 -6.30
N HIS A 121 6.21 16.31 -7.30
CA HIS A 121 5.51 15.13 -7.84
C HIS A 121 5.86 13.85 -7.08
N ILE A 122 7.03 13.80 -6.46
CA ILE A 122 7.54 12.63 -5.74
C ILE A 122 8.09 13.07 -4.39
N ILE A 123 7.68 12.38 -3.32
CA ILE A 123 8.17 12.59 -1.96
C ILE A 123 8.67 11.24 -1.45
N GLY A 124 9.88 11.23 -0.87
CA GLY A 124 10.41 10.06 -0.19
C GLY A 124 10.49 10.30 1.31
N PRO A 125 9.97 9.38 2.14
CA PRO A 125 10.11 9.49 3.59
C PRO A 125 11.47 9.00 4.07
N ASP A 126 11.84 9.37 5.29
CA ASP A 126 12.98 8.76 5.97
C ASP A 126 12.61 7.33 6.38
N VAL A 127 13.46 6.39 6.07
CA VAL A 127 13.27 4.99 6.42
C VAL A 127 14.30 4.59 7.47
N ILE A 128 13.80 4.12 8.61
CA ILE A 128 14.64 3.64 9.71
C ILE A 128 14.62 2.13 9.71
N ARG A 129 15.79 1.50 9.58
CA ARG A 129 15.90 0.04 9.67
C ARG A 129 15.87 -0.40 11.12
N GLN A 130 14.98 -1.34 11.41
CA GLN A 130 14.96 -1.97 12.72
C GLN A 130 15.96 -3.12 12.76
N GLY A 131 16.59 -3.29 13.94
CA GLY A 131 17.45 -4.43 14.21
C GLY A 131 18.83 -4.41 13.58
N THR A 132 19.22 -3.32 12.94
CA THR A 132 20.59 -3.16 12.45
C THR A 132 21.38 -2.34 13.47
N GLY A 133 22.26 -3.01 14.11
CA GLY A 133 23.20 -2.33 15.00
C GLY A 133 24.14 -1.43 14.22
#